data_709ffd0c9c00422773412154f81ee5bd
#
_entry.id   709ffd0c9c00422773412154f81ee5bd
#
_cell.length_a   1.000
_cell.length_b   1.000
_cell.length_c   1.000
_cell.angle_alpha   90.00
_cell.angle_beta   90.00
_cell.angle_gamma   90.00
#
_symmetry.space_group_name_H-M   'P 1'
#
loop_
_entity.id
_entity.type
_entity.pdbx_description
1 polymer ?
#
loop_
_entity_poly.entity_id
_entity_poly.type
_entity_poly.pdbx_seq_one_letter_code
_entity_poly.pdbx_strand_id
1 'polypeptide(L)'
;NKAPLIKFLQKGKGVCNITGEKLYESQMLTAIASLSLNLIFAQVLADVEAFKYVCYFELADEQVSGEMLAEKLDEMLCLANIEYKEKRAANRLKHLEVKLLKPGSYEVIKNNAVGQGQKDGQYKTILLQYKHQYPYNLADFV
;
A
#
# COMPACT_ATOMS: atom_id res chain seq x y z
N ASN A 1 -18.55 -2.38 0.18
CA ASN A 1 -18.63 -1.05 -0.34
C ASN A 1 -17.26 -0.38 -0.31
N LYS A 2 -16.83 0.16 -1.43
CA LYS A 2 -15.45 0.62 -1.62
C LYS A 2 -15.28 2.12 -1.49
N ALA A 3 -16.36 2.84 -1.32
CA ALA A 3 -16.29 4.31 -1.27
C ALA A 3 -15.40 4.85 -0.15
N PRO A 4 -15.38 4.24 1.06
CA PRO A 4 -14.55 4.78 2.14
C PRO A 4 -13.06 4.84 1.83
N LEU A 5 -12.54 3.93 1.02
CA LEU A 5 -11.12 3.94 0.69
C LEU A 5 -10.73 5.24 -0.01
N ILE A 6 -11.58 5.70 -0.93
CA ILE A 6 -11.26 6.88 -1.73
C ILE A 6 -11.28 8.15 -0.89
N LYS A 7 -12.06 8.16 0.18
CA LYS A 7 -12.25 9.38 0.96
C LYS A 7 -11.01 9.84 1.70
N PHE A 8 -10.16 8.92 2.14
CA PHE A 8 -8.99 9.30 2.91
C PHE A 8 -7.68 9.15 2.13
N LEU A 9 -7.73 8.64 0.91
CA LEU A 9 -6.53 8.55 0.09
C LEU A 9 -6.38 9.80 -0.76
N GLN A 10 -5.19 10.35 -0.76
CA GLN A 10 -4.89 11.50 -1.59
C GLN A 10 -4.71 11.02 -3.03
N LYS A 11 -5.37 11.69 -3.95
CA LYS A 11 -5.13 11.41 -5.37
C LYS A 11 -3.72 11.84 -5.68
N GLY A 12 -2.88 10.86 -5.95
CA GLY A 12 -1.48 11.14 -6.17
C GLY A 12 -1.07 10.93 -7.59
N LYS A 13 -0.01 11.60 -7.93
CA LYS A 13 0.70 11.34 -9.18
C LYS A 13 1.94 10.53 -8.87
N GLY A 14 1.88 9.79 -7.75
CA GLY A 14 3.01 9.05 -7.28
C GLY A 14 3.45 7.97 -8.25
N VAL A 15 4.74 7.80 -8.33
CA VAL A 15 5.33 6.73 -9.12
C VAL A 15 6.54 6.23 -8.34
N CYS A 16 6.68 4.91 -8.26
CA CYS A 16 7.85 4.31 -7.64
C CYS A 16 8.57 3.42 -8.63
N ASN A 17 9.87 3.28 -8.43
CA ASN A 17 10.73 2.51 -9.30
C ASN A 17 11.80 1.85 -8.44
N ILE A 18 11.78 0.53 -8.37
CA ILE A 18 12.78 -0.21 -7.60
C ILE A 18 13.87 -0.78 -8.51
N THR A 19 13.46 -1.39 -9.61
CA THR A 19 14.39 -2.12 -10.48
C THR A 19 14.28 -1.69 -11.94
N GLY A 20 13.60 -0.59 -12.22
CA GLY A 20 13.40 -0.09 -13.57
C GLY A 20 11.95 -0.02 -14.01
N GLU A 21 11.06 -0.67 -13.25
CA GLU A 21 9.63 -0.55 -13.51
C GLU A 21 9.14 0.80 -13.01
N LYS A 22 8.19 1.39 -13.72
CA LYS A 22 7.51 2.57 -13.23
C LYS A 22 6.13 2.15 -12.78
N LEU A 23 5.94 2.03 -11.48
CA LEU A 23 4.65 1.66 -10.92
C LEU A 23 3.93 2.91 -10.46
N TYR A 24 2.77 3.16 -11.04
CA TYR A 24 1.99 4.36 -10.75
C TYR A 24 1.00 4.09 -9.64
N GLU A 25 0.81 5.11 -8.81
CA GLU A 25 -0.14 5.01 -7.69
C GLU A 25 -1.54 4.64 -8.16
N SER A 26 -1.96 5.18 -9.31
CA SER A 26 -3.27 4.86 -9.86
C SER A 26 -3.42 3.37 -10.17
N GLN A 27 -2.36 2.74 -10.62
CA GLN A 27 -2.39 1.30 -10.91
C GLN A 27 -2.54 0.50 -9.63
N MET A 28 -1.81 0.90 -8.59
CA MET A 28 -1.91 0.24 -7.29
C MET A 28 -3.30 0.44 -6.69
N LEU A 29 -3.82 1.65 -6.78
CA LEU A 29 -5.16 1.94 -6.25
C LEU A 29 -6.22 1.11 -6.95
N THR A 30 -6.15 1.00 -8.27
CA THR A 30 -7.09 0.18 -9.03
C THR A 30 -6.99 -1.29 -8.64
N ALA A 31 -5.77 -1.78 -8.47
CA ALA A 31 -5.57 -3.18 -8.08
C ALA A 31 -6.18 -3.46 -6.71
N ILE A 32 -5.94 -2.57 -5.75
CA ILE A 32 -6.50 -2.71 -4.41
C ILE A 32 -8.02 -2.65 -4.45
N ALA A 33 -8.57 -1.71 -5.22
CA ALA A 33 -10.02 -1.57 -5.31
C ALA A 33 -10.68 -2.82 -5.88
N SER A 34 -9.98 -3.54 -6.78
CA SER A 34 -10.53 -4.74 -7.39
C SER A 34 -10.70 -5.89 -6.39
N LEU A 35 -10.06 -5.81 -5.23
CA LEU A 35 -10.15 -6.87 -4.22
C LEU A 35 -11.44 -6.79 -3.40
N SER A 36 -12.17 -5.68 -3.50
CA SER A 36 -13.45 -5.49 -2.79
C SER A 36 -13.32 -5.65 -1.27
N LEU A 37 -12.25 -5.12 -0.72
CA LEU A 37 -12.00 -5.21 0.71
C LEU A 37 -12.69 -4.09 1.47
N ASN A 38 -13.05 -4.36 2.74
CA ASN A 38 -13.50 -3.33 3.65
C ASN A 38 -12.28 -2.73 4.33
N LEU A 39 -11.64 -1.79 3.66
CA LEU A 39 -10.40 -1.20 4.15
C LEU A 39 -10.68 -0.02 5.07
N ILE A 40 -10.01 -0.01 6.21
CA ILE A 40 -9.94 1.15 7.08
C ILE A 40 -8.73 2.00 6.70
N PHE A 41 -7.62 1.35 6.36
CA PHE A 41 -6.38 2.03 6.03
C PHE A 41 -5.57 1.18 5.07
N ALA A 42 -4.86 1.85 4.17
CA ALA A 42 -3.96 1.18 3.24
C ALA A 42 -2.73 2.05 3.01
N GLN A 43 -1.56 1.42 3.03
CA GLN A 43 -0.31 2.09 2.71
C GLN A 43 0.58 1.10 1.98
N VAL A 44 1.15 1.54 0.85
CA VAL A 44 2.07 0.71 0.07
C VAL A 44 3.42 1.39 0.07
N LEU A 45 4.44 0.66 0.48
CA LEU A 45 5.80 1.18 0.56
C LEU A 45 6.72 0.42 -0.37
N ALA A 46 7.45 1.16 -1.18
CA ALA A 46 8.47 0.59 -2.04
C ALA A 46 9.74 0.41 -1.22
N ASP A 47 10.10 -0.85 -0.96
CA ASP A 47 11.29 -1.19 -0.19
C ASP A 47 12.42 -1.45 -1.16
N VAL A 48 13.23 -0.43 -1.40
CA VAL A 48 14.30 -0.51 -2.39
C VAL A 48 15.37 -1.50 -1.98
N GLU A 49 15.65 -1.59 -0.69
CA GLU A 49 16.68 -2.50 -0.21
C GLU A 49 16.26 -3.96 -0.32
N ALA A 50 14.98 -4.23 -0.12
CA ALA A 50 14.46 -5.58 -0.21
C ALA A 50 13.95 -5.94 -1.61
N PHE A 51 13.96 -4.99 -2.54
CA PHE A 51 13.53 -5.18 -3.93
C PHE A 51 12.09 -5.64 -4.03
N LYS A 52 11.20 -5.06 -3.22
CA LYS A 52 9.79 -5.44 -3.25
C LYS A 52 8.90 -4.30 -2.76
N TYR A 53 7.62 -4.42 -3.11
CA TYR A 53 6.59 -3.53 -2.58
C TYR A 53 5.91 -4.25 -1.42
N VAL A 54 5.65 -3.50 -0.34
CA VAL A 54 4.99 -4.05 0.84
C VAL A 54 3.72 -3.25 1.08
N CYS A 55 2.61 -3.96 1.17
CA CYS A 55 1.30 -3.36 1.40
C CYS A 55 0.91 -3.59 2.85
N TYR A 56 0.45 -2.53 3.51
CA TYR A 56 -0.04 -2.60 4.88
C TYR A 56 -1.52 -2.23 4.85
N PHE A 57 -2.37 -3.15 5.27
CA PHE A 57 -3.81 -2.95 5.27
C PHE A 57 -4.38 -3.13 6.66
N GLU A 58 -5.25 -2.21 7.08
CA GLU A 58 -6.12 -2.45 8.22
C GLU A 58 -7.52 -2.71 7.68
N LEU A 59 -8.08 -3.89 8.00
CA LEU A 59 -9.38 -4.32 7.49
C LEU A 59 -10.43 -4.19 8.57
N ALA A 60 -11.66 -3.84 8.17
CA ALA A 60 -12.78 -3.76 9.10
C ALA A 60 -13.21 -5.15 9.56
N ASP A 61 -13.02 -6.16 8.72
CA ASP A 61 -13.27 -7.55 9.08
C ASP A 61 -12.09 -8.38 8.60
N GLU A 62 -11.81 -9.49 9.25
CA GLU A 62 -10.60 -10.26 8.99
C GLU A 62 -10.93 -11.64 8.48
N GLN A 63 -11.34 -11.70 7.23
CA GLN A 63 -11.71 -12.97 6.63
C GLN A 63 -10.75 -13.45 5.55
N VAL A 64 -9.62 -12.75 5.37
CA VAL A 64 -8.68 -13.08 4.29
C VAL A 64 -7.25 -13.09 4.83
N SER A 65 -6.39 -13.88 4.19
CA SER A 65 -4.99 -13.94 4.56
C SER A 65 -4.19 -12.92 3.74
N GLY A 66 -3.12 -12.43 4.35
CA GLY A 66 -2.21 -11.53 3.64
C GLY A 66 -1.58 -12.20 2.43
N GLU A 67 -1.28 -13.50 2.53
CA GLU A 67 -0.66 -14.22 1.43
C GLU A 67 -1.58 -14.30 0.22
N MET A 68 -2.86 -14.55 0.44
CA MET A 68 -3.83 -14.59 -0.65
C MET A 68 -3.95 -13.23 -1.31
N LEU A 69 -4.00 -12.18 -0.51
CA LEU A 69 -4.09 -10.83 -1.04
C LEU A 69 -2.83 -10.47 -1.83
N ALA A 70 -1.67 -10.90 -1.36
CA ALA A 70 -0.42 -10.63 -2.05
C ALA A 70 -0.40 -11.26 -3.43
N GLU A 71 -0.87 -12.51 -3.54
CA GLU A 71 -0.92 -13.18 -4.82
C GLU A 71 -1.83 -12.46 -5.80
N LYS A 72 -3.02 -12.06 -5.34
CA LYS A 72 -3.98 -11.39 -6.20
C LYS A 72 -3.48 -10.03 -6.66
N LEU A 73 -2.88 -9.28 -5.73
CA LEU A 73 -2.34 -7.97 -6.08
C LEU A 73 -1.19 -8.08 -7.07
N ASP A 74 -0.29 -9.03 -6.85
CA ASP A 74 0.83 -9.23 -7.76
C ASP A 74 0.33 -9.55 -9.17
N GLU A 75 -0.67 -10.42 -9.27
CA GLU A 75 -1.30 -10.74 -10.53
C GLU A 75 -1.89 -9.52 -11.21
N MET A 76 -2.64 -8.72 -10.45
CA MET A 76 -3.29 -7.55 -11.02
C MET A 76 -2.27 -6.51 -11.49
N LEU A 77 -1.19 -6.34 -10.74
CA LEU A 77 -0.15 -5.42 -11.15
C LEU A 77 0.59 -5.91 -12.40
N CYS A 78 0.80 -7.20 -12.51
CA CYS A 78 1.41 -7.76 -13.72
C CYS A 78 0.53 -7.53 -14.94
N LEU A 79 -0.79 -7.59 -14.77
CA LEU A 79 -1.72 -7.32 -15.86
C LEU A 79 -1.77 -5.84 -16.21
N ALA A 80 -1.59 -4.97 -15.23
CA ALA A 80 -1.74 -3.54 -15.44
C ALA A 80 -0.45 -2.86 -15.88
N ASN A 81 0.71 -3.49 -15.68
CA ASN A 81 2.00 -2.82 -15.87
C ASN A 81 3.00 -3.82 -16.43
N ILE A 82 3.34 -3.64 -17.70
CA ILE A 82 4.23 -4.59 -18.40
C ILE A 82 5.64 -4.56 -17.80
N GLU A 83 6.12 -3.40 -17.36
CA GLU A 83 7.44 -3.31 -16.75
C GLU A 83 7.49 -4.07 -15.43
N TYR A 84 6.43 -3.94 -14.62
CA TYR A 84 6.31 -4.69 -13.38
C TYR A 84 6.36 -6.20 -13.66
N LYS A 85 5.58 -6.64 -14.65
CA LYS A 85 5.53 -8.05 -15.02
C LYS A 85 6.90 -8.56 -15.44
N GLU A 86 7.61 -7.79 -16.25
CA GLU A 86 8.92 -8.20 -16.74
C GLU A 86 9.95 -8.31 -15.61
N LYS A 87 9.94 -7.37 -14.68
CA LYS A 87 10.87 -7.39 -13.56
C LYS A 87 10.56 -8.54 -12.61
N ARG A 88 9.28 -8.86 -12.41
CA ARG A 88 8.89 -10.03 -11.63
C ARG A 88 9.34 -11.31 -12.30
N ALA A 89 9.13 -11.42 -13.61
CA ALA A 89 9.52 -12.62 -14.37
C ALA A 89 11.04 -12.81 -14.36
N ALA A 90 11.79 -11.72 -14.40
CA ALA A 90 13.26 -11.77 -14.37
C ALA A 90 13.80 -11.95 -12.96
N ASN A 91 12.91 -12.02 -11.96
CA ASN A 91 13.27 -12.18 -10.55
C ASN A 91 14.15 -11.04 -10.03
N ARG A 92 14.07 -9.88 -10.66
CA ARG A 92 14.73 -8.68 -10.16
C ARG A 92 13.89 -8.00 -9.11
N LEU A 93 12.57 -8.00 -9.31
CA LEU A 93 11.62 -7.49 -8.35
C LEU A 93 11.02 -8.69 -7.63
N LYS A 94 11.12 -8.70 -6.31
CA LYS A 94 10.63 -9.80 -5.51
C LYS A 94 9.11 -9.74 -5.38
N HIS A 95 8.53 -10.85 -4.93
CA HIS A 95 7.07 -10.93 -4.78
C HIS A 95 6.58 -9.86 -3.81
N LEU A 96 5.49 -9.19 -4.19
CA LEU A 96 4.81 -8.24 -3.33
C LEU A 96 4.38 -8.92 -2.03
N GLU A 97 4.44 -8.17 -0.94
CA GLU A 97 4.06 -8.69 0.37
C GLU A 97 2.90 -7.87 0.94
N VAL A 98 1.95 -8.55 1.59
CA VAL A 98 0.85 -7.88 2.27
C VAL A 98 0.92 -8.21 3.75
N LYS A 99 0.92 -7.17 4.58
CA LYS A 99 0.91 -7.31 6.03
C LYS A 99 -0.35 -6.68 6.56
N LEU A 100 -1.09 -7.43 7.37
CA LEU A 100 -2.33 -6.96 7.94
C LEU A 100 -2.03 -6.27 9.28
N LEU A 101 -2.56 -5.07 9.43
CA LEU A 101 -2.36 -4.27 10.64
C LEU A 101 -3.38 -4.64 11.69
N LYS A 102 -3.00 -4.49 12.95
CA LYS A 102 -3.91 -4.74 14.08
C LYS A 102 -5.07 -3.75 14.04
N PRO A 103 -6.24 -4.16 14.51
CA PRO A 103 -7.38 -3.23 14.59
C PRO A 103 -7.02 -1.98 15.40
N GLY A 104 -7.42 -0.83 14.91
CA GLY A 104 -7.14 0.44 15.55
C GLY A 104 -5.84 1.10 15.14
N SER A 105 -5.06 0.45 14.29
CA SER A 105 -3.76 0.98 13.89
C SER A 105 -3.86 2.35 13.23
N TYR A 106 -4.83 2.54 12.36
CA TYR A 106 -4.98 3.81 11.64
C TYR A 106 -5.22 4.98 12.61
N GLU A 107 -6.05 4.75 13.63
CA GLU A 107 -6.32 5.81 14.60
C GLU A 107 -5.05 6.22 15.34
N VAL A 108 -4.22 5.26 15.71
CA VAL A 108 -2.97 5.55 16.39
C VAL A 108 -2.03 6.32 15.47
N ILE A 109 -1.90 5.89 14.22
CA ILE A 109 -1.03 6.55 13.26
C ILE A 109 -1.51 7.97 13.00
N LYS A 110 -2.80 8.15 12.81
CA LYS A 110 -3.39 9.45 12.57
C LYS A 110 -3.18 10.39 13.76
N ASN A 111 -3.37 9.89 14.97
CA ASN A 111 -3.19 10.69 16.16
C ASN A 111 -1.73 11.11 16.34
N ASN A 112 -0.80 10.22 15.99
CA ASN A 112 0.62 10.56 16.04
C ASN A 112 0.96 11.65 15.04
N ALA A 113 0.37 11.60 13.85
CA ALA A 113 0.58 12.65 12.84
C ALA A 113 0.08 14.00 13.34
N VAL A 114 -1.10 14.04 13.95
CA VAL A 114 -1.65 15.26 14.52
C VAL A 114 -0.77 15.76 15.65
N GLY A 115 -0.30 14.85 16.51
CA GLY A 115 0.58 15.21 17.61
C GLY A 115 1.92 15.76 17.16
N GLN A 116 2.32 15.50 15.91
CA GLN A 116 3.56 16.02 15.35
C GLN A 116 3.35 17.32 14.58
N GLY A 117 2.21 17.98 14.78
CA GLY A 117 1.97 19.29 14.23
C GLY A 117 1.05 19.34 13.04
N GLN A 118 0.59 18.21 12.55
CA GLN A 118 -0.38 18.19 11.47
C GLN A 118 -1.77 18.37 12.04
N LYS A 119 -2.58 19.19 11.37
CA LYS A 119 -3.97 19.33 11.75
C LYS A 119 -4.74 18.12 11.29
N ASP A 120 -5.78 17.75 12.05
CA ASP A 120 -6.57 16.57 11.74
C ASP A 120 -7.08 16.58 10.29
N GLY A 121 -7.59 17.72 9.84
CA GLY A 121 -8.09 17.84 8.47
C GLY A 121 -7.01 17.87 7.41
N GLN A 122 -5.75 17.95 7.81
CA GLN A 122 -4.63 18.02 6.88
C GLN A 122 -3.85 16.71 6.78
N TYR A 123 -4.17 15.73 7.61
CA TYR A 123 -3.52 14.43 7.48
C TYR A 123 -4.07 13.72 6.25
N LYS A 124 -3.19 13.44 5.32
CA LYS A 124 -3.56 12.76 4.09
C LYS A 124 -2.61 11.60 3.85
N THR A 125 -3.18 10.51 3.36
CA THR A 125 -2.41 9.31 3.07
C THR A 125 -2.07 9.30 1.59
N ILE A 126 -0.77 9.28 1.30
CA ILE A 126 -0.28 9.05 -0.04
C ILE A 126 -0.07 7.55 -0.17
N LEU A 127 -0.87 6.91 -1.00
CA LEU A 127 -0.93 5.45 -1.03
C LEU A 127 0.41 4.81 -1.35
N LEU A 128 1.10 5.30 -2.38
CA LEU A 128 2.34 4.68 -2.86
C LEU A 128 3.50 5.63 -2.67
N GLN A 129 4.47 5.22 -1.85
CA GLN A 129 5.68 6.02 -1.64
C GLN A 129 6.82 5.11 -1.24
N TYR A 130 8.03 5.67 -1.23
CA TYR A 130 9.20 4.90 -0.85
C TYR A 130 9.23 4.69 0.66
N LYS A 131 9.69 3.51 1.08
CA LYS A 131 9.77 3.18 2.49
C LYS A 131 10.62 4.19 3.27
N HIS A 132 11.75 4.60 2.69
CA HIS A 132 12.65 5.50 3.39
C HIS A 132 12.11 6.93 3.53
N GLN A 133 11.02 7.25 2.82
CA GLN A 133 10.37 8.55 2.93
C GLN A 133 9.16 8.53 3.85
N TYR A 134 8.75 7.35 4.30
CA TYR A 134 7.57 7.22 5.15
C TYR A 134 7.99 7.36 6.61
N PRO A 135 7.34 8.27 7.38
CA PRO A 135 7.83 8.62 8.72
C PRO A 135 7.47 7.65 9.83
N TYR A 136 6.59 6.68 9.58
CA TYR A 136 6.11 5.80 10.64
C TYR A 136 6.59 4.38 10.40
N ASN A 137 6.75 3.62 11.50
CA ASN A 137 7.15 2.23 11.41
C ASN A 137 5.91 1.35 11.51
N LEU A 138 5.37 0.99 10.36
CA LEU A 138 4.13 0.19 10.31
C LEU A 138 4.33 -1.23 10.82
N ALA A 139 5.56 -1.71 10.84
CA ALA A 139 5.84 -3.06 11.36
C ALA A 139 5.44 -3.20 12.84
N ASP A 140 5.40 -2.09 13.57
CA ASP A 140 4.99 -2.11 14.98
C ASP A 140 3.50 -2.42 15.14
N PHE A 141 2.73 -2.34 14.08
CA PHE A 141 1.28 -2.53 14.12
C PHE A 141 0.81 -3.83 13.50
N VAL A 142 1.73 -4.65 13.05
CA VAL A 142 1.40 -5.94 12.42
C VAL A 142 1.11 -7.03 13.45
#